data_658cbb07f4601bdf433fbd1c75febac1
#
_entry.id   658cbb07f4601bdf433fbd1c75febac1
#
_cell.length_a   1.000
_cell.length_b   1.000
_cell.length_c   1.000
_cell.angle_alpha   90.00
_cell.angle_beta   90.00
_cell.angle_gamma   90.00
#
_symmetry.space_group_name_H-M   'P 1'
#
loop_
_entity.id
_entity.type
_entity.pdbx_description
1 polymer ?
#
loop_
_entity_poly.entity_id
_entity_poly.type
_entity_poly.pdbx_seq_one_letter_code
_entity_poly.pdbx_strand_id
1 'polypeptide(L)'
;MKNIVYIFIGGGLGSVLRFLISNYTSKLANIQNFPLGTFVVNMIGCFLIGILTSYFIKVDNYLKFLLITGFCGGFTTFSTFSAENYSLWQNGNYLMLFIYIALSVSVGLGAVFLGLQMAKS
;
A
#
# COMPACT_ATOMS: atom_id res chain seq x y z
N MET A 1 -5.92 24.03 -7.90
CA MET A 1 -4.65 24.34 -7.24
C MET A 1 -4.59 23.79 -5.82
N LYS A 2 -5.65 24.03 -5.03
CA LYS A 2 -5.67 23.51 -3.65
C LYS A 2 -5.56 21.98 -3.60
N ASN A 3 -6.20 21.29 -4.53
CA ASN A 3 -6.16 19.82 -4.57
C ASN A 3 -4.74 19.30 -4.77
N ILE A 4 -3.95 19.97 -5.59
CA ILE A 4 -2.56 19.58 -5.85
C ILE A 4 -1.73 19.71 -4.57
N VAL A 5 -1.96 20.76 -3.79
CA VAL A 5 -1.26 20.97 -2.53
C VAL A 5 -1.61 19.87 -1.53
N TYR A 6 -2.89 19.50 -1.43
CA TYR A 6 -3.32 18.42 -0.55
C TYR A 6 -2.70 17.08 -0.96
N ILE A 7 -2.66 16.81 -2.26
CA ILE A 7 -2.02 15.58 -2.77
C ILE A 7 -0.54 15.58 -2.44
N PHE A 8 0.13 16.71 -2.59
CA PHE A 8 1.55 16.84 -2.30
C PHE A 8 1.85 16.56 -0.84
N ILE A 9 1.08 17.16 0.07
CA ILE A 9 1.26 16.97 1.51
C ILE A 9 0.97 15.52 1.89
N GLY A 10 -0.17 15.00 1.45
CA GLY A 10 -0.54 13.61 1.73
C GLY A 10 0.46 12.62 1.18
N GLY A 11 0.87 12.84 -0.07
CA GLY A 11 1.84 11.97 -0.74
C GLY A 11 3.18 11.97 -0.03
N GLY A 12 3.64 13.13 0.40
CA GLY A 12 4.89 13.24 1.16
C GLY A 12 4.82 12.49 2.48
N LEU A 13 3.73 12.67 3.24
CA LEU A 13 3.53 11.96 4.49
C LEU A 13 3.42 10.46 4.27
N GLY A 14 2.67 10.05 3.26
CA GLY A 14 2.51 8.64 2.92
C GLY A 14 3.83 7.99 2.55
N SER A 15 4.63 8.68 1.73
CA SER A 15 5.94 8.16 1.29
C SER A 15 6.91 8.00 2.46
N VAL A 16 6.94 8.97 3.37
CA VAL A 16 7.82 8.91 4.55
C VAL A 16 7.38 7.76 5.46
N LEU A 17 6.08 7.62 5.73
CA LEU A 17 5.59 6.53 6.55
C LEU A 17 5.84 5.17 5.90
N ARG A 18 5.68 5.08 4.59
CA ARG A 18 5.99 3.85 3.84
C ARG A 18 7.45 3.44 4.08
N PHE A 19 8.36 4.38 3.96
CA PHE A 19 9.78 4.11 4.17
C PHE A 19 10.04 3.63 5.59
N LEU A 20 9.48 4.35 6.59
CA LEU A 20 9.70 4.01 8.00
C LEU A 20 9.13 2.65 8.36
N ILE A 21 7.90 2.36 7.97
CA ILE A 21 7.24 1.10 8.28
C ILE A 21 7.92 -0.06 7.56
N SER A 22 8.25 0.12 6.29
CA SER A 22 8.92 -0.92 5.52
C SER A 22 10.28 -1.26 6.12
N ASN A 23 11.04 -0.24 6.48
CA ASN A 23 12.36 -0.40 7.08
C ASN A 23 12.27 -1.10 8.44
N TYR A 24 11.32 -0.67 9.26
CA TYR A 24 11.11 -1.24 10.60
C TYR A 24 10.66 -2.71 10.52
N THR A 25 9.72 -2.99 9.61
CA THR A 25 9.22 -4.36 9.42
C THR A 25 10.34 -5.30 8.97
N SER A 26 11.20 -4.83 8.07
CA SER A 26 12.32 -5.64 7.58
C SER A 26 13.31 -5.97 8.69
N LYS A 27 13.45 -5.08 9.67
CA LYS A 27 14.35 -5.32 10.81
C LYS A 27 13.75 -6.28 11.84
N LEU A 28 12.43 -6.20 12.04
CA LEU A 28 11.75 -7.03 13.05
C LEU A 28 11.55 -8.46 12.59
N ALA A 29 11.14 -8.65 11.35
CA ALA A 29 10.78 -9.95 10.83
C ALA A 29 11.41 -10.13 9.45
N ASN A 30 12.57 -10.78 9.43
CA ASN A 30 13.28 -11.04 8.19
C ASN A 30 12.95 -12.44 7.70
N ILE A 31 11.89 -12.54 6.92
CA ILE A 31 11.54 -13.79 6.24
C ILE A 31 12.43 -13.86 5.00
N GLN A 32 13.21 -14.90 4.93
CA GLN A 32 14.23 -15.04 3.89
C GLN A 32 13.64 -14.93 2.49
N ASN A 33 14.12 -13.96 1.73
CA ASN A 33 13.77 -13.69 0.34
C ASN A 33 12.32 -13.22 0.12
N PHE A 34 11.55 -13.00 1.17
CA PHE A 34 10.21 -12.44 1.04
C PHE A 34 10.24 -10.95 1.37
N PRO A 35 9.80 -10.07 0.46
CA PRO A 35 9.82 -8.62 0.73
C PRO A 35 8.68 -8.21 1.64
N LEU A 36 8.82 -8.55 2.92
CA LEU A 36 7.77 -8.38 3.92
C LEU A 36 7.41 -6.91 4.13
N GLY A 37 8.41 -6.03 4.11
CA GLY A 37 8.17 -4.60 4.32
C GLY A 37 7.19 -4.02 3.30
N THR A 38 7.45 -4.27 2.03
CA THR A 38 6.57 -3.80 0.95
C THR A 38 5.19 -4.44 1.04
N PHE A 39 5.16 -5.74 1.35
CA PHE A 39 3.90 -6.47 1.49
C PHE A 39 3.03 -5.85 2.59
N VAL A 40 3.59 -5.63 3.77
CA VAL A 40 2.86 -5.06 4.91
C VAL A 40 2.36 -3.65 4.58
N VAL A 41 3.22 -2.81 4.01
CA VAL A 41 2.86 -1.45 3.64
C VAL A 41 1.69 -1.45 2.66
N ASN A 42 1.77 -2.28 1.62
CA ASN A 42 0.71 -2.33 0.61
C ASN A 42 -0.59 -2.88 1.19
N MET A 43 -0.52 -3.85 2.12
CA MET A 43 -1.73 -4.40 2.75
C MET A 43 -2.40 -3.36 3.63
N ILE A 44 -1.63 -2.63 4.42
CA ILE A 44 -2.18 -1.54 5.24
C ILE A 44 -2.81 -0.48 4.35
N GLY A 45 -2.11 -0.10 3.28
CA GLY A 45 -2.61 0.89 2.33
C GLY A 45 -3.90 0.46 1.64
N CYS A 46 -3.98 -0.80 1.25
CA CYS A 46 -5.18 -1.36 0.63
C CYS A 46 -6.38 -1.32 1.59
N PHE A 47 -6.14 -1.68 2.84
CA PHE A 47 -7.18 -1.63 3.86
C PHE A 47 -7.66 -0.19 4.09
N LEU A 48 -6.71 0.74 4.21
CA LEU A 48 -7.04 2.15 4.41
C LEU A 48 -7.80 2.73 3.23
N ILE A 49 -7.39 2.41 2.00
CA ILE A 49 -8.08 2.95 0.83
C ILE A 49 -9.51 2.41 0.74
N GLY A 50 -9.73 1.17 1.20
CA GLY A 50 -11.08 0.61 1.28
C GLY A 50 -11.95 1.39 2.24
N ILE A 51 -11.46 1.65 3.45
CA ILE A 51 -12.19 2.43 4.45
C ILE A 51 -12.46 3.84 3.94
N LEU A 52 -11.44 4.50 3.44
CA LEU A 52 -11.56 5.90 3.00
C LEU A 52 -12.47 6.04 1.78
N THR A 53 -12.37 5.12 0.84
CA THR A 53 -13.22 5.14 -0.35
C THR A 53 -14.69 5.02 0.04
N SER A 54 -15.00 4.10 0.94
CA SER A 54 -16.37 3.93 1.41
C SER A 54 -16.89 5.16 2.14
N TYR A 55 -16.03 5.75 2.98
CA TYR A 55 -16.38 6.95 3.74
C TYR A 55 -16.66 8.14 2.82
N PHE A 56 -15.78 8.35 1.80
CA PHE A 56 -15.87 9.52 0.95
C PHE A 56 -16.74 9.33 -0.29
N ILE A 57 -17.41 8.19 -0.43
CA ILE A 57 -18.26 7.95 -1.60
C ILE A 57 -19.42 8.94 -1.65
N LYS A 58 -19.90 9.37 -0.48
CA LYS A 58 -21.02 10.30 -0.36
C LYS A 58 -20.60 11.72 0.01
N VAL A 59 -19.32 11.93 0.28
CA VAL A 59 -18.81 13.22 0.75
C VAL A 59 -17.72 13.69 -0.20
N ASP A 60 -17.95 14.83 -0.84
CA ASP A 60 -16.96 15.45 -1.70
C ASP A 60 -16.24 16.52 -0.90
N ASN A 61 -15.04 16.19 -0.42
CA ASN A 61 -14.28 17.03 0.49
C ASN A 61 -12.80 17.01 0.07
N TYR A 62 -12.09 18.09 0.43
CA TYR A 62 -10.64 18.17 0.15
C TYR A 62 -9.86 17.04 0.82
N LEU A 63 -10.37 16.50 1.91
CA LEU A 63 -9.75 15.37 2.61
C LEU A 63 -9.61 14.13 1.72
N LYS A 64 -10.50 14.00 0.74
CA LYS A 64 -10.39 12.93 -0.24
C LYS A 64 -9.07 12.99 -0.99
N PHE A 65 -8.65 14.18 -1.40
CA PHE A 65 -7.38 14.35 -2.10
C PHE A 65 -6.19 14.18 -1.17
N LEU A 66 -6.31 14.64 0.06
CA LEU A 66 -5.25 14.50 1.05
C LEU A 66 -5.04 13.04 1.43
N LEU A 67 -6.11 12.33 1.76
CA LEU A 67 -6.04 10.99 2.34
C LEU A 67 -6.00 9.88 1.31
N ILE A 68 -6.84 9.93 0.28
CA ILE A 68 -6.88 8.85 -0.71
C ILE A 68 -5.80 9.04 -1.77
N THR A 69 -5.91 10.11 -2.55
CA THR A 69 -4.99 10.35 -3.65
C THR A 69 -3.57 10.59 -3.15
N GLY A 70 -3.44 11.44 -2.13
CA GLY A 70 -2.15 11.79 -1.58
C GLY A 70 -1.57 10.72 -0.67
N PHE A 71 -2.16 10.55 0.52
CA PHE A 71 -1.58 9.67 1.53
C PHE A 71 -1.53 8.22 1.08
N CYS A 72 -2.65 7.64 0.71
CA CYS A 72 -2.67 6.23 0.28
C CYS A 72 -1.87 6.04 -1.01
N GLY A 73 -1.95 6.99 -1.93
CA GLY A 73 -1.19 6.93 -3.16
C GLY A 73 0.32 6.95 -2.95
N GLY A 74 0.79 7.76 -1.98
CA GLY A 74 2.21 7.81 -1.63
C GLY A 74 2.64 6.67 -0.73
N PHE A 75 1.71 6.16 0.09
CA PHE A 75 2.01 5.09 1.05
C PHE A 75 2.18 3.74 0.35
N THR A 76 1.30 3.40 -0.60
CA THR A 76 1.41 2.15 -1.35
C THR A 76 2.41 2.30 -2.50
N THR A 77 2.95 1.17 -2.97
CA THR A 77 3.95 1.24 -4.03
C THR A 77 3.88 0.03 -4.96
N PHE A 78 3.64 0.31 -6.24
CA PHE A 78 3.72 -0.70 -7.28
C PHE A 78 5.13 -0.78 -7.85
N SER A 79 5.85 0.33 -7.92
CA SER A 79 7.21 0.35 -8.48
C SER A 79 8.18 -0.49 -7.66
N THR A 80 8.14 -0.36 -6.34
CA THR A 80 8.99 -1.18 -5.46
C THR A 80 8.59 -2.65 -5.56
N PHE A 81 7.29 -2.93 -5.61
CA PHE A 81 6.77 -4.28 -5.79
C PHE A 81 7.32 -4.90 -7.07
N SER A 82 7.26 -4.16 -8.18
CA SER A 82 7.75 -4.63 -9.47
C SER A 82 9.26 -4.87 -9.46
N ALA A 83 10.01 -3.95 -8.86
CA ALA A 83 11.46 -4.07 -8.77
C ALA A 83 11.88 -5.28 -7.93
N GLU A 84 11.15 -5.54 -6.84
CA GLU A 84 11.42 -6.70 -5.99
C GLU A 84 11.13 -8.00 -6.71
N ASN A 85 10.06 -8.05 -7.50
CA ASN A 85 9.75 -9.22 -8.30
C ASN A 85 10.80 -9.47 -9.37
N TYR A 86 11.32 -8.42 -9.99
CA TYR A 86 12.39 -8.55 -10.95
C TYR A 86 13.66 -9.10 -10.29
N SER A 87 13.95 -8.64 -9.09
CA SER A 87 15.09 -9.14 -8.32
C SER A 87 14.95 -10.63 -8.01
N LEU A 88 13.75 -11.06 -7.62
CA LEU A 88 13.48 -12.47 -7.38
C LEU A 88 13.66 -13.30 -8.65
N TRP A 89 13.22 -12.76 -9.78
CA TRP A 89 13.41 -13.42 -11.09
C TRP A 89 14.89 -13.59 -11.41
N GLN A 90 15.68 -12.52 -11.23
CA GLN A 90 17.11 -12.56 -11.53
C GLN A 90 17.86 -13.56 -10.64
N ASN A 91 17.42 -13.70 -9.39
CA ASN A 91 18.05 -14.62 -8.45
C ASN A 91 17.56 -16.06 -8.57
N GLY A 92 16.65 -16.32 -9.50
CA GLY A 92 16.12 -17.65 -9.71
C GLY A 92 15.10 -18.10 -8.67
N ASN A 93 14.60 -17.18 -7.84
CA ASN A 93 13.61 -17.47 -6.80
C ASN A 93 12.20 -17.43 -7.37
N TYR A 94 11.91 -18.31 -8.33
CA TYR A 94 10.63 -18.28 -9.03
C TYR A 94 9.46 -18.64 -8.12
N LEU A 95 9.65 -19.56 -7.21
CA LEU A 95 8.59 -19.93 -6.28
C LEU A 95 8.19 -18.74 -5.41
N MET A 96 9.18 -18.04 -4.86
CA MET A 96 8.92 -16.87 -4.04
C MET A 96 8.28 -15.74 -4.87
N LEU A 97 8.70 -15.61 -6.12
CA LEU A 97 8.10 -14.65 -7.06
C LEU A 97 6.59 -14.87 -7.19
N PHE A 98 6.20 -16.11 -7.48
CA PHE A 98 4.78 -16.44 -7.66
C PHE A 98 4.01 -16.29 -6.36
N ILE A 99 4.60 -16.70 -5.22
CA ILE A 99 3.95 -16.55 -3.92
C ILE A 99 3.73 -15.07 -3.59
N TYR A 100 4.74 -14.26 -3.80
CA TYR A 100 4.66 -12.82 -3.50
C TYR A 100 3.58 -12.14 -4.35
N ILE A 101 3.55 -12.42 -5.66
CA ILE A 101 2.54 -11.86 -6.55
C ILE A 101 1.14 -12.34 -6.14
N ALA A 102 0.98 -13.65 -5.94
CA ALA A 102 -0.31 -14.23 -5.60
C ALA A 102 -0.86 -13.69 -4.28
N LEU A 103 -0.02 -13.64 -3.25
CA LEU A 103 -0.43 -13.11 -1.95
C LEU A 103 -0.73 -11.62 -2.03
N SER A 104 0.11 -10.85 -2.74
CA SER A 104 -0.09 -9.41 -2.86
C SER A 104 -1.41 -9.09 -3.52
N VAL A 105 -1.74 -9.76 -4.62
CA VAL A 105 -3.00 -9.52 -5.32
C VAL A 105 -4.19 -10.00 -4.50
N SER A 106 -4.13 -11.24 -3.98
CA SER A 106 -5.25 -11.84 -3.25
C SER A 106 -5.53 -11.12 -1.94
N VAL A 107 -4.50 -10.95 -1.13
CA VAL A 107 -4.64 -10.32 0.19
C VAL A 107 -4.93 -8.83 0.03
N GLY A 108 -4.33 -8.19 -0.98
CA GLY A 108 -4.58 -6.78 -1.26
C GLY A 108 -6.02 -6.51 -1.61
N LEU A 109 -6.58 -7.30 -2.54
CA LEU A 109 -7.99 -7.18 -2.91
C LEU A 109 -8.90 -7.47 -1.70
N GLY A 110 -8.55 -8.49 -0.93
CA GLY A 110 -9.28 -8.82 0.30
C GLY A 110 -9.25 -7.69 1.31
N ALA A 111 -8.09 -7.04 1.45
CA ALA A 111 -7.93 -5.92 2.37
C ALA A 111 -8.80 -4.73 1.97
N VAL A 112 -8.86 -4.41 0.67
CA VAL A 112 -9.73 -3.36 0.15
C VAL A 112 -11.19 -3.69 0.45
N PHE A 113 -11.59 -4.92 0.14
CA PHE A 113 -12.96 -5.37 0.37
C PHE A 113 -13.32 -5.28 1.86
N LEU A 114 -12.44 -5.75 2.72
CA LEU A 114 -12.66 -5.70 4.16
C LEU A 114 -12.80 -4.25 4.65
N GLY A 115 -11.94 -3.37 4.15
CA GLY A 115 -12.02 -1.95 4.49
C GLY A 115 -13.35 -1.32 4.06
N LEU A 116 -13.80 -1.65 2.85
CA LEU A 116 -15.09 -1.17 2.35
C LEU A 116 -16.24 -1.64 3.24
N GLN A 117 -16.22 -2.90 3.66
CA GLN A 117 -17.28 -3.46 4.50
C GLN A 117 -17.27 -2.85 5.90
N MET A 118 -16.10 -2.68 6.48
CA MET A 118 -15.99 -2.11 7.82
C MET A 118 -16.50 -0.68 7.89
N ALA A 119 -16.24 0.10 6.86
CA ALA A 119 -16.68 1.50 6.81
C ALA A 119 -18.18 1.64 6.62
N LYS A 120 -18.84 0.61 6.06
CA LYS A 120 -20.29 0.61 5.88
C LYS A 120 -21.02 0.31 7.19
N SER A 121 -20.35 -0.32 8.14
CA SER A 121 -20.94 -0.61 9.45
C SER A 121 -21.01 0.65 10.30
#